data_54f31b061c9561a508492e02f47b1d2e
#
_entry.id   54f31b061c9561a508492e02f47b1d2e
#
_cell.length_a   1.000
_cell.length_b   1.000
_cell.length_c   1.000
_cell.angle_alpha   90.00
_cell.angle_beta   90.00
_cell.angle_gamma   90.00
#
_symmetry.space_group_name_H-M   'P 1'
#
loop_
_entity.id
_entity.type
_entity.pdbx_description
1 polymer ?
#
loop_
_entity_poly.entity_id
_entity_poly.type
_entity_poly.pdbx_seq_one_letter_code
_entity_poly.pdbx_strand_id
1 'polypeptide(L)'
;MAKVMVVDDAYSELKLIESILKSAGHQVVSFIDGDALEDKMSAERPDLLLLDIVMPKRNGYEILRALRRDERTKATPIVLVSSKNQDSDRAWGKRQGADEYLPKPFTSAELLTMVGRFAR
;
A
#
# COMPACT_ATOMS: atom_id res chain seq x y z
N MET A 1 -0.23 15.61 -7.77
CA MET A 1 0.26 15.36 -6.40
C MET A 1 -0.78 14.65 -5.58
N ALA A 2 -0.37 13.66 -4.82
CA ALA A 2 -1.28 12.88 -4.00
C ALA A 2 -0.69 12.66 -2.61
N LYS A 3 -1.54 12.27 -1.67
CA LYS A 3 -1.12 11.80 -0.35
C LYS A 3 -1.14 10.27 -0.37
N VAL A 4 0.04 9.67 -0.25
CA VAL A 4 0.22 8.22 -0.30
C VAL A 4 0.63 7.72 1.08
N MET A 5 -0.12 6.73 1.58
CA MET A 5 0.24 6.05 2.81
C MET A 5 1.00 4.78 2.44
N VAL A 6 2.11 4.52 3.13
CA VAL A 6 2.94 3.34 2.89
C VAL A 6 3.07 2.55 4.18
N VAL A 7 2.77 1.27 4.12
CA VAL A 7 2.89 0.37 5.27
C VAL A 7 3.82 -0.78 4.88
N ASP A 8 5.01 -0.82 5.49
CA ASP A 8 6.05 -1.81 5.18
C ASP A 8 6.97 -1.92 6.40
N ASP A 9 7.20 -3.14 6.87
CA ASP A 9 8.04 -3.37 8.06
C ASP A 9 9.53 -3.35 7.76
N ALA A 10 9.93 -3.41 6.50
CA ALA A 10 11.33 -3.33 6.07
C ALA A 10 11.74 -1.86 5.94
N TYR A 11 12.47 -1.35 6.92
CA TYR A 11 12.80 0.06 7.01
C TYR A 11 13.49 0.60 5.75
N SER A 12 14.45 -0.15 5.20
CA SER A 12 15.19 0.29 4.01
C SER A 12 14.28 0.39 2.77
N GLU A 13 13.35 -0.54 2.61
CA GLU A 13 12.39 -0.50 1.52
C GLU A 13 11.40 0.64 1.70
N LEU A 14 10.95 0.86 2.93
CA LEU A 14 10.07 1.97 3.26
C LEU A 14 10.71 3.31 2.89
N LYS A 15 11.97 3.49 3.26
CA LYS A 15 12.71 4.72 2.96
C LYS A 15 12.92 4.91 1.46
N LEU A 16 13.15 3.83 0.73
CA LEU A 16 13.28 3.89 -0.72
C LEU A 16 11.97 4.36 -1.37
N ILE A 17 10.86 3.77 -0.97
CA ILE A 17 9.54 4.15 -1.49
C ILE A 17 9.24 5.62 -1.17
N GLU A 18 9.50 6.04 0.08
CA GLU A 18 9.32 7.44 0.49
C GLU A 18 10.12 8.39 -0.41
N SER A 19 11.38 8.07 -0.64
CA SER A 19 12.27 8.89 -1.44
C SER A 19 11.76 9.04 -2.88
N ILE A 20 11.35 7.95 -3.50
CA ILE A 20 10.83 7.96 -4.87
C ILE A 20 9.56 8.83 -4.95
N LEU A 21 8.64 8.62 -4.03
CA LEU A 21 7.36 9.34 -4.04
C LEU A 21 7.53 10.83 -3.77
N LYS A 22 8.37 11.18 -2.80
CA LYS A 22 8.64 12.59 -2.46
C LYS A 22 9.33 13.30 -3.63
N SER A 23 10.26 12.63 -4.29
CA SER A 23 10.93 13.19 -5.47
C SER A 23 9.95 13.48 -6.60
N ALA A 24 8.85 12.75 -6.68
CA ALA A 24 7.81 12.96 -7.67
C ALA A 24 6.74 13.96 -7.23
N GLY A 25 6.90 14.58 -6.06
CA GLY A 25 6.00 15.62 -5.57
C GLY A 25 4.83 15.11 -4.74
N HIS A 26 4.83 13.84 -4.34
CA HIS A 26 3.77 13.29 -3.50
C HIS A 26 4.05 13.54 -2.02
N GLN A 27 2.98 13.66 -1.23
CA GLN A 27 3.04 13.59 0.23
C GLN A 27 3.07 12.12 0.63
N VAL A 28 3.88 11.78 1.63
CA VAL A 28 4.01 10.38 2.09
C VAL A 28 3.83 10.31 3.59
N VAL A 29 2.99 9.39 4.04
CA VAL A 29 2.83 9.02 5.45
C VAL A 29 3.15 7.54 5.58
N SER A 30 4.06 7.18 6.48
CA SER A 30 4.60 5.82 6.55
C SER A 30 4.39 5.20 7.92
N PHE A 31 4.13 3.91 7.92
CA PHE A 31 4.04 3.10 9.14
C PHE A 31 4.78 1.78 8.92
N ILE A 32 5.35 1.23 9.99
CA ILE A 32 6.13 0.00 9.91
C ILE A 32 5.31 -1.26 10.24
N ASP A 33 4.06 -1.10 10.61
CA ASP A 33 3.15 -2.22 10.86
C ASP A 33 1.71 -1.78 10.60
N GLY A 34 0.79 -2.74 10.70
CA GLY A 34 -0.64 -2.49 10.46
C GLY A 34 -1.43 -2.16 11.71
N ASP A 35 -0.78 -1.82 12.82
CA ASP A 35 -1.46 -1.54 14.07
C ASP A 35 -2.37 -0.32 13.94
N ALA A 36 -3.63 -0.50 14.30
CA ALA A 36 -4.66 0.55 14.23
C ALA A 36 -4.73 1.26 12.85
N LEU A 37 -4.44 0.53 11.78
CA LEU A 37 -4.35 1.12 10.44
C LEU A 37 -5.66 1.74 9.99
N GLU A 38 -6.79 1.14 10.35
CA GLU A 38 -8.12 1.67 10.02
C GLU A 38 -8.29 3.09 10.58
N ASP A 39 -7.86 3.30 11.83
CA ASP A 39 -7.93 4.61 12.49
C ASP A 39 -6.95 5.59 11.86
N LYS A 40 -5.74 5.13 11.56
CA LYS A 40 -4.71 5.97 10.92
C LYS A 40 -5.16 6.44 9.55
N MET A 41 -5.76 5.55 8.76
CA MET A 41 -6.28 5.92 7.44
C MET A 41 -7.45 6.88 7.55
N SER A 42 -8.31 6.71 8.53
CA SER A 42 -9.42 7.62 8.76
C SER A 42 -8.93 9.02 9.13
N ALA A 43 -7.86 9.11 9.92
CA ALA A 43 -7.27 10.38 10.31
C ALA A 43 -6.50 11.05 9.16
N GLU A 44 -5.71 10.29 8.42
CA GLU A 44 -4.82 10.83 7.38
C GLU A 44 -5.51 11.02 6.03
N ARG A 45 -6.55 10.25 5.76
CA ARG A 45 -7.30 10.29 4.49
C ARG A 45 -6.40 10.24 3.26
N PRO A 46 -5.59 9.18 3.09
CA PRO A 46 -4.72 9.09 1.94
C PRO A 46 -5.51 8.87 0.65
N ASP A 47 -4.93 9.29 -0.46
CA ASP A 47 -5.50 9.02 -1.79
C ASP A 47 -5.20 7.60 -2.23
N LEU A 48 -4.16 6.98 -1.67
CA LEU A 48 -3.72 5.64 -2.02
C LEU A 48 -2.98 5.02 -0.85
N LEU A 49 -3.20 3.73 -0.61
CA LEU A 49 -2.43 2.94 0.35
C LEU A 49 -1.56 1.93 -0.41
N LEU A 50 -0.26 1.95 -0.14
CA LEU A 50 0.68 0.90 -0.55
C LEU A 50 0.91 0.01 0.66
N LEU A 51 0.57 -1.27 0.55
CA LEU A 51 0.52 -2.18 1.68
C LEU A 51 1.35 -3.43 1.41
N ASP A 52 2.37 -3.66 2.25
CA ASP A 52 3.14 -4.91 2.22
C ASP A 52 2.28 -6.05 2.77
N ILE A 53 2.45 -7.24 2.20
CA ILE A 53 1.69 -8.43 2.61
C ILE A 53 2.32 -9.09 3.83
N VAL A 54 3.64 -9.30 3.79
CA VAL A 54 4.35 -10.07 4.83
C VAL A 54 4.84 -9.14 5.92
N MET A 55 4.08 -9.06 7.01
CA MET A 55 4.41 -8.23 8.15
C MET A 55 4.12 -8.97 9.46
N PRO A 56 4.81 -8.61 10.56
CA PRO A 56 4.51 -9.19 11.86
C PRO A 56 3.15 -8.74 12.38
N LYS A 57 2.55 -9.50 13.28
CA LYS A 57 1.27 -9.25 13.94
C LYS A 57 0.05 -9.42 13.03
N ARG A 58 -0.09 -8.54 12.03
CA ARG A 58 -1.19 -8.60 11.04
C ARG A 58 -0.57 -8.68 9.66
N ASN A 59 -0.92 -9.70 8.88
CA ASN A 59 -0.45 -9.73 7.49
C ASN A 59 -1.33 -8.83 6.61
N GLY A 60 -0.80 -8.48 5.43
CA GLY A 60 -1.47 -7.55 4.54
C GLY A 60 -2.84 -8.00 4.06
N TYR A 61 -3.07 -9.30 3.91
CA TYR A 61 -4.38 -9.81 3.49
C TYR A 61 -5.44 -9.59 4.57
N GLU A 62 -5.10 -9.83 5.83
CA GLU A 62 -6.01 -9.58 6.96
C GLU A 62 -6.36 -8.11 7.06
N ILE A 63 -5.34 -7.25 6.92
CA ILE A 63 -5.51 -5.80 6.94
C ILE A 63 -6.42 -5.37 5.79
N LEU A 64 -6.16 -5.88 4.60
CA LEU A 64 -6.94 -5.54 3.41
C LEU A 64 -8.42 -5.87 3.59
N ARG A 65 -8.72 -7.08 4.09
CA ARG A 65 -10.10 -7.47 4.35
C ARG A 65 -10.77 -6.55 5.38
N ALA A 66 -10.05 -6.20 6.44
CA ALA A 66 -10.55 -5.32 7.48
C ALA A 66 -10.85 -3.92 6.93
N LEU A 67 -9.95 -3.39 6.09
CA LEU A 67 -10.12 -2.08 5.48
C LEU A 67 -11.34 -2.05 4.55
N ARG A 68 -11.59 -3.13 3.81
CA ARG A 68 -12.72 -3.21 2.89
C ARG A 68 -14.07 -3.35 3.60
N ARG A 69 -14.07 -3.77 4.86
CA ARG A 69 -15.28 -3.87 5.69
C ARG A 69 -15.55 -2.63 6.53
N ASP A 70 -14.57 -1.75 6.66
CA ASP A 70 -14.71 -0.52 7.45
C ASP A 70 -15.24 0.60 6.55
N GLU A 71 -16.37 1.20 6.94
CA GLU A 71 -17.00 2.26 6.15
C GLU A 71 -16.08 3.44 5.88
N ARG A 72 -15.13 3.70 6.79
CA ARG A 72 -14.21 4.83 6.68
C ARG A 72 -13.12 4.61 5.62
N THR A 73 -12.83 3.35 5.27
CA THR A 73 -11.67 3.00 4.44
C THR A 73 -12.01 2.16 3.21
N LYS A 74 -13.22 1.64 3.12
CA LYS A 74 -13.59 0.67 2.08
C LYS A 74 -13.42 1.17 0.65
N ALA A 75 -13.44 2.46 0.43
CA ALA A 75 -13.35 3.06 -0.90
C ALA A 75 -11.93 3.53 -1.25
N THR A 76 -11.00 3.51 -0.31
CA THR A 76 -9.63 3.96 -0.56
C THR A 76 -8.91 2.98 -1.49
N PRO A 77 -8.28 3.45 -2.58
CA PRO A 77 -7.48 2.56 -3.43
C PRO A 77 -6.34 1.92 -2.64
N ILE A 78 -6.14 0.63 -2.83
CA ILE A 78 -5.11 -0.14 -2.15
C ILE A 78 -4.31 -0.94 -3.18
N VAL A 79 -3.00 -0.77 -3.16
CA VAL A 79 -2.06 -1.55 -3.97
C VAL A 79 -1.22 -2.39 -3.02
N LEU A 80 -1.25 -3.71 -3.20
CA LEU A 80 -0.37 -4.60 -2.43
C LEU A 80 1.01 -4.57 -3.06
N VAL A 81 2.04 -4.50 -2.22
CA VAL A 81 3.45 -4.48 -2.65
C VAL A 81 4.15 -5.63 -1.95
N SER A 82 4.67 -6.60 -2.71
CA SER A 82 5.22 -7.80 -2.08
C SER A 82 6.23 -8.53 -2.96
N SER A 83 7.14 -9.25 -2.31
CA SER A 83 8.07 -10.16 -2.97
C SER A 83 7.39 -11.45 -3.45
N LYS A 84 6.16 -11.73 -3.01
CA LYS A 84 5.36 -12.81 -3.56
C LYS A 84 4.88 -12.38 -4.94
N ASN A 85 5.39 -13.02 -5.99
CA ASN A 85 5.17 -12.53 -7.36
C ASN A 85 4.60 -13.57 -8.32
N GLN A 86 4.05 -14.67 -7.81
CA GLN A 86 3.38 -15.66 -8.65
C GLN A 86 2.00 -15.14 -9.06
N ASP A 87 1.49 -15.65 -10.17
CA ASP A 87 0.16 -15.27 -10.66
C ASP A 87 -0.93 -15.57 -9.62
N SER A 88 -0.77 -16.68 -8.89
CA SER A 88 -1.71 -17.04 -7.82
C SER A 88 -1.74 -16.00 -6.69
N ASP A 89 -0.57 -15.43 -6.35
CA ASP A 89 -0.50 -14.39 -5.31
C ASP A 89 -1.24 -13.13 -5.74
N ARG A 90 -1.08 -12.73 -6.99
CA ARG A 90 -1.76 -11.55 -7.54
C ARG A 90 -3.27 -11.76 -7.60
N ALA A 91 -3.70 -12.91 -8.07
CA ALA A 91 -5.12 -13.25 -8.16
C ALA A 91 -5.75 -13.28 -6.77
N TRP A 92 -5.05 -13.85 -5.79
CA TRP A 92 -5.52 -13.92 -4.41
C TRP A 92 -5.66 -12.52 -3.82
N GLY A 93 -4.64 -11.66 -4.01
CA GLY A 93 -4.69 -10.29 -3.51
C GLY A 93 -5.88 -9.51 -4.05
N LYS A 94 -6.14 -9.61 -5.34
CA LYS A 94 -7.29 -8.94 -5.96
C LYS A 94 -8.61 -9.48 -5.44
N ARG A 95 -8.70 -10.78 -5.21
CA ARG A 95 -9.89 -11.40 -4.60
C ARG A 95 -10.15 -10.88 -3.19
N GLN A 96 -9.08 -10.60 -2.43
CA GLN A 96 -9.22 -10.06 -1.08
C GLN A 96 -9.61 -8.58 -1.09
N GLY A 97 -9.59 -7.92 -2.24
CA GLY A 97 -10.07 -6.56 -2.38
C GLY A 97 -9.01 -5.52 -2.79
N ALA A 98 -7.81 -5.95 -3.17
CA ALA A 98 -6.79 -5.03 -3.67
C ALA A 98 -7.16 -4.52 -5.05
N ASP A 99 -6.89 -3.26 -5.31
CA ASP A 99 -7.08 -2.67 -6.64
C ASP A 99 -5.98 -3.11 -7.60
N GLU A 100 -4.77 -3.23 -7.09
CA GLU A 100 -3.62 -3.68 -7.88
C GLU A 100 -2.56 -4.34 -7.00
N TYR A 101 -1.56 -4.90 -7.66
CA TYR A 101 -0.47 -5.63 -7.02
C TYR A 101 0.84 -5.24 -7.70
N LEU A 102 1.79 -4.74 -6.92
CA LEU A 102 3.13 -4.39 -7.42
C LEU A 102 4.16 -5.36 -6.85
N PRO A 103 4.72 -6.26 -7.66
CA PRO A 103 5.72 -7.20 -7.16
C PRO A 103 7.06 -6.53 -6.89
N LYS A 104 7.76 -7.00 -5.87
CA LYS A 104 9.14 -6.60 -5.56
C LYS A 104 10.10 -7.60 -6.23
N PRO A 105 11.25 -7.16 -6.71
CA PRO A 105 11.70 -5.78 -6.78
C PRO A 105 10.97 -5.00 -7.89
N PHE A 106 10.84 -3.71 -7.71
CA PHE A 106 10.26 -2.83 -8.72
C PHE A 106 11.22 -1.69 -9.02
N THR A 107 11.08 -1.09 -10.21
CA THR A 107 11.83 0.12 -10.56
C THR A 107 11.07 1.35 -10.07
N SER A 108 11.76 2.48 -9.98
CA SER A 108 11.10 3.76 -9.67
C SER A 108 9.99 4.07 -10.66
N ALA A 109 10.22 3.80 -11.94
CA ALA A 109 9.23 4.03 -12.99
C ALA A 109 7.98 3.16 -12.79
N GLU A 110 8.15 1.89 -12.42
CA GLU A 110 7.03 0.99 -12.15
C GLU A 110 6.20 1.48 -10.96
N LEU A 111 6.88 1.89 -9.89
CA LEU A 111 6.19 2.42 -8.72
C LEU A 111 5.40 3.68 -9.06
N LEU A 112 6.02 4.63 -9.75
CA LEU A 112 5.37 5.89 -10.09
C LEU A 112 4.23 5.70 -11.09
N THR A 113 4.35 4.78 -12.03
CA THR A 113 3.28 4.44 -12.96
C THR A 113 2.08 3.88 -12.19
N MET A 114 2.34 2.97 -11.25
CA MET A 114 1.29 2.38 -10.44
C MET A 114 0.58 3.44 -9.60
N VAL A 115 1.34 4.31 -8.93
CA VAL A 115 0.77 5.39 -8.11
C VAL A 115 -0.05 6.34 -8.97
N GLY A 116 0.43 6.68 -10.16
CA GLY A 116 -0.26 7.59 -11.08
C GLY A 116 -1.62 7.08 -11.55
N ARG A 117 -1.87 5.79 -11.48
CA ARG A 117 -3.17 5.21 -11.86
C ARG A 117 -4.26 5.54 -10.85
N PHE A 118 -3.91 5.77 -9.59
CA PHE A 118 -4.86 5.96 -8.50
C PHE A 118 -4.77 7.33 -7.84
N ALA A 119 -3.61 7.96 -7.90
CA ALA A 119 -3.35 9.24 -7.25
C ALA A 119 -3.63 10.37 -8.21
N ARG A 120 -4.67 11.09 -7.99
CA ARG A 120 -5.09 12.19 -8.87
C ARG A 120 -5.12 13.53 -8.15
#